data_22c34882c00dde5a700a9a859b4428f8
#
_entry.id   22c34882c00dde5a700a9a859b4428f8
#
_cell.length_a   1.000
_cell.length_b   1.000
_cell.length_c   1.000
_cell.angle_alpha   90.00
_cell.angle_beta   90.00
_cell.angle_gamma   90.00
#
_symmetry.space_group_name_H-M   'P 1'
#
loop_
_entity.id
_entity.type
_entity.pdbx_description
1 polymer ?
#
loop_
_entity_poly.entity_id
_entity_poly.type
_entity_poly.pdbx_seq_one_letter_code
_entity_poly.pdbx_strand_id
1 'polypeptide(L)'
;MAENAAHRVRIRYFAWVREKVGCESEDVELPANIETVADLVGWLKQRGPQYDEAFARPQIVRAALDKVHVKPTTALGATREIAFFPPVTGG
;
A
#
# COMPACT_ATOMS: atom_id res chain seq x y z
N MET A 1 -20.95 -14.79 9.68
CA MET A 1 -20.81 -14.18 9.52
C MET A 1 -19.94 -13.37 9.00
N ALA A 2 -19.92 -12.61 8.71
CA ALA A 2 -19.13 -11.76 7.93
C ALA A 2 -18.13 -11.04 8.72
N GLU A 3 -17.98 -11.45 9.85
CA GLU A 3 -17.14 -10.76 10.73
C GLU A 3 -15.75 -10.70 10.24
N ASN A 4 -15.33 -11.57 9.40
CA ASN A 4 -13.99 -11.47 8.89
C ASN A 4 -14.00 -11.05 7.45
N ALA A 5 -14.96 -10.26 7.11
CA ALA A 5 -15.05 -9.78 5.75
C ALA A 5 -13.80 -9.00 5.37
N ALA A 6 -13.46 -9.08 4.12
CA ALA A 6 -12.33 -8.37 3.60
C ALA A 6 -12.54 -6.87 3.73
N HIS A 7 -11.46 -6.17 3.87
CA HIS A 7 -11.49 -4.71 3.98
C HIS A 7 -11.18 -4.12 2.60
N ARG A 8 -12.12 -3.39 2.06
CA ARG A 8 -11.95 -2.79 0.74
C ARG A 8 -11.25 -1.45 0.85
N VAL A 9 -10.17 -1.27 0.10
CA VAL A 9 -9.41 -0.02 0.11
C VAL A 9 -9.08 0.37 -1.31
N ARG A 10 -8.84 1.66 -1.50
CA ARG A 10 -8.27 2.18 -2.75
C ARG A 10 -6.80 2.43 -2.52
N ILE A 11 -5.97 1.87 -3.38
CA ILE A 11 -4.53 2.08 -3.32
C ILE A 11 -4.14 2.99 -4.46
N ARG A 12 -3.40 4.05 -4.15
CA ARG A 12 -2.91 4.98 -5.15
C ARG A 12 -1.40 4.92 -5.21
N TYR A 13 -0.88 4.96 -6.42
CA TYR A 13 0.55 4.87 -6.65
C TYR A 13 1.02 6.15 -7.31
N PHE A 14 2.16 6.66 -6.92
CA PHE A 14 2.68 7.92 -7.43
C PHE A 14 4.10 7.76 -7.94
N ALA A 15 4.45 8.59 -8.91
CA ALA A 15 5.80 8.71 -9.44
C ALA A 15 6.33 7.37 -9.91
N TRP A 16 7.57 7.01 -9.56
CA TRP A 16 8.12 5.78 -10.08
C TRP A 16 7.42 4.54 -9.52
N VAL A 17 6.78 4.65 -8.34
CA VAL A 17 6.01 3.51 -7.84
C VAL A 17 4.88 3.19 -8.81
N ARG A 18 4.20 4.22 -9.29
CA ARG A 18 3.14 4.05 -10.27
C ARG A 18 3.67 3.42 -11.55
N GLU A 19 4.84 3.86 -12.00
CA GLU A 19 5.40 3.32 -13.22
C GLU A 19 5.77 1.86 -13.09
N LYS A 20 6.28 1.46 -11.93
CA LYS A 20 6.63 0.06 -11.72
C LYS A 20 5.40 -0.83 -11.62
N VAL A 21 4.39 -0.37 -10.88
CA VAL A 21 3.18 -1.17 -10.70
C VAL A 21 2.35 -1.23 -11.97
N GLY A 22 2.34 -0.14 -12.73
CA GLY A 22 1.65 -0.11 -14.01
C GLY A 22 0.26 0.48 -13.99
N CYS A 23 -0.17 1.01 -12.86
CA CYS A 23 -1.46 1.71 -12.80
C CYS A 23 -1.38 2.79 -11.75
N GLU A 24 -2.28 3.77 -11.84
CA GLU A 24 -2.22 4.86 -10.88
C GLU A 24 -3.08 4.61 -9.65
N SER A 25 -4.07 3.76 -9.73
CA SER A 25 -4.85 3.39 -8.57
C SER A 25 -5.61 2.10 -8.84
N GLU A 26 -6.01 1.44 -7.77
CA GLU A 26 -6.83 0.25 -7.88
C GLU A 26 -7.57 0.04 -6.58
N ASP A 27 -8.75 -0.56 -6.69
CA ASP A 27 -9.53 -0.94 -5.52
C ASP A 27 -9.28 -2.41 -5.24
N VAL A 28 -8.95 -2.73 -4.01
CA VAL A 28 -8.66 -4.12 -3.65
C VAL A 28 -9.41 -4.48 -2.38
N GLU A 29 -9.63 -5.77 -2.21
CA GLU A 29 -10.17 -6.29 -0.96
C GLU A 29 -9.04 -6.98 -0.23
N LEU A 30 -8.69 -6.46 0.94
CA LEU A 30 -7.60 -7.00 1.72
C LEU A 30 -8.09 -8.12 2.60
N PRO A 31 -7.36 -9.23 2.65
CA PRO A 31 -7.71 -10.28 3.61
C PRO A 31 -7.66 -9.76 5.04
N ALA A 32 -8.40 -10.41 5.91
CA ALA A 32 -8.51 -9.95 7.29
C ALA A 32 -7.18 -9.96 8.03
N ASN A 33 -6.23 -10.77 7.58
CA ASN A 33 -4.94 -10.85 8.26
C ASN A 33 -3.97 -9.75 7.87
N ILE A 34 -4.37 -8.84 6.97
CA ILE A 34 -3.53 -7.70 6.60
C ILE A 34 -3.87 -6.56 7.54
N GLU A 35 -3.02 -6.34 8.52
CA GLU A 35 -3.32 -5.41 9.60
C GLU A 35 -2.51 -4.13 9.57
N THR A 36 -1.30 -4.17 9.06
CA THR A 36 -0.44 -2.99 9.05
C THR A 36 -0.03 -2.64 7.64
N VAL A 37 0.58 -1.46 7.48
CA VAL A 37 1.13 -1.06 6.20
C VAL A 37 2.16 -2.09 5.72
N ALA A 38 3.02 -2.58 6.62
CA ALA A 38 4.03 -3.56 6.24
C ALA A 38 3.38 -4.86 5.76
N ASP A 39 2.29 -5.29 6.40
CA ASP A 39 1.55 -6.46 5.94
C ASP A 39 1.03 -6.23 4.53
N LEU A 40 0.49 -5.05 4.27
CA LEU A 40 -0.04 -4.73 2.96
C LEU A 40 1.04 -4.78 1.90
N VAL A 41 2.21 -4.23 2.19
CA VAL A 41 3.32 -4.25 1.23
C VAL A 41 3.69 -5.69 0.92
N GLY A 42 3.80 -6.54 1.94
CA GLY A 42 4.11 -7.95 1.72
C GLY A 42 3.07 -8.65 0.87
N TRP A 43 1.81 -8.33 1.09
CA TRP A 43 0.71 -8.92 0.33
C TRP A 43 0.77 -8.45 -1.13
N LEU A 44 1.02 -7.15 -1.34
CA LEU A 44 1.11 -6.62 -2.70
C LEU A 44 2.26 -7.25 -3.47
N LYS A 45 3.40 -7.48 -2.82
CA LYS A 45 4.55 -8.07 -3.50
C LYS A 45 4.24 -9.44 -4.08
N GLN A 46 3.28 -10.14 -3.51
CA GLN A 46 2.93 -11.47 -3.99
C GLN A 46 1.94 -11.43 -5.14
N ARG A 47 1.44 -10.27 -5.51
CA ARG A 47 0.44 -10.17 -6.57
C ARG A 47 1.05 -10.21 -7.98
N GLY A 48 2.35 -10.01 -8.10
CA GLY A 48 2.98 -10.11 -9.40
C GLY A 48 4.36 -9.48 -9.37
N PRO A 49 5.17 -9.75 -10.39
CA PRO A 49 6.54 -9.24 -10.42
C PRO A 49 6.61 -7.71 -10.43
N GLN A 50 5.64 -7.05 -11.00
CA GLN A 50 5.65 -5.59 -11.00
C GLN A 50 5.52 -5.03 -9.58
N TYR A 51 4.72 -5.68 -8.74
CA TYR A 51 4.60 -5.26 -7.35
C TYR A 51 5.86 -5.61 -6.57
N ASP A 52 6.38 -6.80 -6.78
CA ASP A 52 7.59 -7.21 -6.11
C ASP A 52 8.73 -6.25 -6.42
N GLU A 53 8.82 -5.81 -7.66
CA GLU A 53 9.86 -4.89 -8.06
C GLU A 53 9.64 -3.50 -7.48
N ALA A 54 8.39 -3.02 -7.49
CA ALA A 54 8.08 -1.70 -6.96
C ALA A 54 8.40 -1.60 -5.47
N PHE A 55 8.18 -2.68 -4.73
CA PHE A 55 8.35 -2.68 -3.28
C PHE A 55 9.58 -3.46 -2.84
N ALA A 56 10.53 -3.68 -3.75
CA ALA A 56 11.73 -4.47 -3.42
C ALA A 56 12.55 -3.82 -2.33
N ARG A 57 12.53 -2.49 -2.26
CA ARG A 57 13.22 -1.75 -1.21
C ARG A 57 12.19 -0.92 -0.46
N PRO A 58 11.51 -1.53 0.49
CA PRO A 58 10.42 -0.83 1.18
C PRO A 58 10.86 0.43 1.90
N GLN A 59 12.13 0.53 2.27
CA GLN A 59 12.60 1.70 2.99
C GLN A 59 12.58 2.96 2.14
N ILE A 60 12.46 2.84 0.82
CA ILE A 60 12.39 4.01 -0.03
C ILE A 60 10.99 4.25 -0.58
N VAL A 61 10.00 3.56 -0.04
CA VAL A 61 8.61 3.80 -0.40
C VAL A 61 7.89 4.31 0.83
N ARG A 62 7.23 5.44 0.68
CA ARG A 62 6.45 6.04 1.76
C ARG A 62 5.00 5.72 1.61
N ALA A 63 4.28 5.76 2.72
CA ALA A 63 2.85 5.46 2.71
C ALA A 63 2.07 6.53 3.44
N ALA A 64 0.86 6.78 2.97
CA ALA A 64 -0.08 7.66 3.65
C ALA A 64 -1.43 6.96 3.73
N LEU A 65 -2.04 7.00 4.91
CA LEU A 65 -3.38 6.45 5.11
C LEU A 65 -4.34 7.61 5.18
N ASP A 66 -5.30 7.65 4.25
CA ASP A 66 -6.28 8.73 4.18
C ASP A 66 -5.57 10.09 4.25
N LYS A 67 -4.47 10.20 3.49
CA LYS A 67 -3.70 11.44 3.32
C LYS A 67 -2.82 11.79 4.50
N VAL A 68 -2.64 10.89 5.47
CA VAL A 68 -1.75 11.12 6.59
C VAL A 68 -0.54 10.20 6.49
N HIS A 69 0.65 10.77 6.47
CA HIS A 69 1.90 9.99 6.38
C HIS A 69 2.04 9.10 7.60
N VAL A 70 2.42 7.86 7.39
CA VAL A 70 2.51 6.89 8.48
C VAL A 70 3.73 6.02 8.30
N LYS A 71 4.09 5.33 9.37
CA LYS A 71 5.19 4.37 9.37
C LYS A 71 4.69 2.99 8.97
N PRO A 72 5.58 2.11 8.51
CA PRO A 72 5.17 0.76 8.12
C PRO A 72 4.48 -0.03 9.23
N THR A 73 4.78 0.28 10.48
CA THR A 73 4.17 -0.43 11.60
C THR A 73 2.77 0.04 11.93
N THR A 74 2.29 1.07 11.25
CA THR A 74 0.98 1.64 11.55
C THR A 74 -0.13 0.68 11.12
N ALA A 75 -1.12 0.52 12.00
CA ALA A 75 -2.27 -0.31 11.69
C ALA A 75 -3.14 0.38 10.65
N LEU A 76 -3.69 -0.41 9.75
CA LEU A 76 -4.55 0.13 8.70
C LEU A 76 -5.89 0.59 9.26
N GLY A 77 -6.41 -0.12 10.25
CA GLY A 77 -7.68 0.24 10.84
C GLY A 77 -8.77 0.32 9.80
N ALA A 78 -9.54 1.38 9.84
CA ALA A 78 -10.66 1.58 8.93
C ALA A 78 -10.28 2.46 7.74
N THR A 79 -9.01 2.55 7.43
CA THR A 79 -8.52 3.35 6.31
C THR A 79 -9.23 2.97 5.01
N ARG A 80 -9.55 3.96 4.21
CA ARG A 80 -10.20 3.74 2.93
C ARG A 80 -9.26 3.95 1.76
N GLU A 81 -8.21 4.75 1.92
CA GLU A 81 -7.31 5.06 0.82
C GLU A 81 -5.89 5.01 1.33
N ILE A 82 -5.04 4.32 0.58
CA ILE A 82 -3.63 4.19 0.92
C ILE A 82 -2.84 4.67 -0.27
N ALA A 83 -1.91 5.57 -0.05
CA ALA A 83 -1.06 6.08 -1.11
C ALA A 83 0.37 5.62 -0.89
N PHE A 84 1.01 5.18 -1.97
CA PHE A 84 2.43 4.83 -1.95
C PHE A 84 3.18 5.79 -2.87
N PHE A 85 4.28 6.33 -2.39
CA PHE A 85 5.02 7.33 -3.13
C PHE A 85 6.49 7.29 -2.71
N PRO A 86 7.40 7.80 -3.56
CA PRO A 86 8.81 7.83 -3.17
C PRO A 86 9.04 8.92 -2.13
N PRO A 87 10.17 8.85 -1.43
CA PRO A 87 10.48 9.91 -0.46
C PRO A 87 10.61 11.25 -1.16
N VAL A 88 10.15 12.27 -0.49
CA VAL A 88 10.36 13.63 -0.96
C VAL A 88 11.75 14.04 -0.52
N THR A 89 12.58 14.38 -1.49
CA THR A 89 13.91 14.80 -1.11
C THR A 89 13.92 16.28 -0.98
N GLY A 90 14.17 16.68 0.06
CA GLY A 90 14.44 17.97 0.39
C GLY A 90 14.10 19.02 -0.32
N GLY A 91 13.76 18.90 -0.70
CA GLY A 91 13.52 19.95 -1.38
C GLY A 91 13.13 20.58 -1.36
#